data_046bbc8cb1492447f9f01388a29a835c
#
_entry.id   046bbc8cb1492447f9f01388a29a835c
#
_cell.length_a   1.000
_cell.length_b   1.000
_cell.length_c   1.000
_cell.angle_alpha   90.00
_cell.angle_beta   90.00
_cell.angle_gamma   90.00
#
_symmetry.space_group_name_H-M   'P 1'
#
loop_
_entity.id
_entity.type
_entity.pdbx_description
1 polymer ?
#
loop_
_entity_poly.entity_id
_entity_poly.type
_entity_poly.pdbx_seq_one_letter_code
_entity_poly.pdbx_strand_id
1 'polypeptide(L)'
;LYLTNQENLSTVGNYKLVTSKGEKSYLQLPDGTKVWLNSCTTLEYAENYGHSNRNIYLDGEAYFEVAKNKDLPFVVKANGIDVKAIGTAFNVSAYMEDSQLTTTLFSGKVAVQPTLTKQEVLLEPNQVAVYDKSRNKIEVVPYDKKLFAQWRGGFLSFEMMYLQDITKLLERNYNVVFRYENQGIKKLRFSGSFRNNEDLSEILNVIKTNTGIRYQILKDTIVIK
;
A
#
# COMPACT_ATOMS: atom_id res chain seq x y z
N LEU A 1 -55.97 -14.62 2.09
CA LEU A 1 -55.07 -13.47 2.15
C LEU A 1 -53.66 -13.94 2.46
N TYR A 2 -52.83 -14.05 1.43
CA TYR A 2 -51.39 -14.29 1.60
C TYR A 2 -50.72 -12.96 1.76
N LEU A 3 -50.16 -12.67 2.94
CA LEU A 3 -49.25 -11.56 3.18
C LEU A 3 -47.85 -12.00 2.73
N THR A 4 -47.41 -11.55 1.59
CA THR A 4 -46.00 -11.63 1.17
C THR A 4 -45.21 -10.65 2.00
N ASN A 5 -44.42 -11.16 2.96
CA ASN A 5 -43.32 -10.41 3.58
C ASN A 5 -42.29 -10.10 2.48
N GLN A 6 -42.29 -8.91 1.95
CA GLN A 6 -41.11 -8.36 1.27
C GLN A 6 -40.07 -8.06 2.34
N GLU A 7 -39.09 -8.94 2.48
CA GLU A 7 -37.85 -8.60 3.15
C GLU A 7 -37.21 -7.44 2.40
N ASN A 8 -37.27 -6.26 2.98
CA ASN A 8 -36.44 -5.14 2.57
C ASN A 8 -34.97 -5.54 2.81
N LEU A 9 -34.29 -6.05 1.77
CA LEU A 9 -32.85 -6.06 1.70
C LEU A 9 -32.38 -4.61 1.79
N SER A 10 -32.12 -4.12 2.98
CA SER A 10 -31.44 -2.86 3.18
C SER A 10 -30.05 -3.01 2.55
N THR A 11 -29.84 -2.38 1.41
CA THR A 11 -28.49 -2.25 0.85
C THR A 11 -27.67 -1.44 1.83
N VAL A 12 -26.78 -2.11 2.55
CA VAL A 12 -25.82 -1.47 3.47
C VAL A 12 -24.95 -0.55 2.61
N GLY A 13 -24.98 0.74 2.86
CA GLY A 13 -24.13 1.72 2.20
C GLY A 13 -22.65 1.48 2.55
N ASN A 14 -21.77 2.01 1.72
CA ASN A 14 -20.33 1.95 1.95
C ASN A 14 -19.76 3.37 2.04
N TYR A 15 -18.83 3.58 2.96
CA TYR A 15 -17.95 4.75 2.99
C TYR A 15 -16.74 4.49 2.12
N LYS A 16 -16.39 5.46 1.29
CA LYS A 16 -15.23 5.42 0.40
C LYS A 16 -14.38 6.67 0.60
N LEU A 17 -13.10 6.46 0.89
CA LEU A 17 -12.09 7.51 0.99
C LEU A 17 -11.06 7.29 -0.11
N VAL A 18 -10.66 8.38 -0.77
CA VAL A 18 -9.69 8.35 -1.88
C VAL A 18 -8.68 9.46 -1.66
N THR A 19 -7.40 9.13 -1.82
CA THR A 19 -6.31 10.10 -1.90
C THR A 19 -5.80 10.19 -3.33
N SER A 20 -5.53 11.40 -3.80
CA SER A 20 -4.97 11.67 -5.12
C SER A 20 -3.44 11.52 -5.13
N LYS A 21 -2.82 11.74 -6.29
CA LYS A 21 -1.35 11.80 -6.42
C LYS A 21 -0.80 12.91 -5.51
N GLY A 22 0.25 12.59 -4.76
CA GLY A 22 0.88 13.50 -3.81
C GLY A 22 0.07 13.77 -2.53
N GLU A 23 -1.17 13.31 -2.46
CA GLU A 23 -2.05 13.51 -1.32
C GLU A 23 -1.89 12.37 -0.30
N LYS A 24 -1.92 12.74 0.98
CA LYS A 24 -1.97 11.80 2.11
C LYS A 24 -3.10 12.22 3.04
N SER A 25 -3.73 11.27 3.70
CA SER A 25 -4.86 11.54 4.59
C SER A 25 -4.75 10.75 5.88
N TYR A 26 -5.40 11.26 6.91
CA TYR A 26 -5.58 10.59 8.20
C TYR A 26 -7.06 10.52 8.52
N LEU A 27 -7.49 9.38 9.03
CA LEU A 27 -8.84 9.21 9.56
C LEU A 27 -8.83 8.31 10.80
N GLN A 28 -9.88 8.42 11.60
CA GLN A 28 -10.17 7.50 12.68
C GLN A 28 -11.49 6.79 12.36
N LEU A 29 -11.46 5.46 12.38
CA LEU A 29 -12.63 4.61 12.14
C LEU A 29 -13.54 4.60 13.38
N PRO A 30 -14.82 4.20 13.23
CA PRO A 30 -15.79 4.18 14.34
C PRO A 30 -15.37 3.35 15.55
N ASP A 31 -14.54 2.31 15.37
CA ASP A 31 -14.01 1.47 16.45
C ASP A 31 -12.78 2.07 17.17
N GLY A 32 -12.34 3.27 16.78
CA GLY A 32 -11.16 3.95 17.29
C GLY A 32 -9.85 3.58 16.59
N THR A 33 -9.87 2.69 15.59
CA THR A 33 -8.72 2.38 14.74
C THR A 33 -8.28 3.62 13.98
N LYS A 34 -6.98 3.94 14.04
CA LYS A 34 -6.38 5.06 13.31
C LYS A 34 -5.78 4.57 12.00
N VAL A 35 -6.01 5.31 10.94
CA VAL A 35 -5.56 4.97 9.59
C VAL A 35 -4.90 6.17 8.94
N TRP A 36 -3.72 5.98 8.37
CA TRP A 36 -3.05 6.93 7.51
C TRP A 36 -3.02 6.36 6.11
N LEU A 37 -3.53 7.10 5.13
CA LEU A 37 -3.55 6.75 3.72
C LEU A 37 -2.39 7.43 3.01
N ASN A 38 -1.63 6.67 2.22
CA ASN A 38 -0.63 7.21 1.31
C ASN A 38 -1.28 7.68 0.01
N SER A 39 -0.50 8.25 -0.90
CA SER A 39 -0.94 8.76 -2.20
C SER A 39 -1.58 7.67 -3.07
N CYS A 40 -2.56 8.04 -3.90
CA CYS A 40 -3.26 7.13 -4.82
C CYS A 40 -3.88 5.92 -4.11
N THR A 41 -4.51 6.14 -2.96
CA THR A 41 -5.09 5.07 -2.14
C THR A 41 -6.59 5.20 -2.07
N THR A 42 -7.29 4.09 -2.27
CA THR A 42 -8.72 3.94 -2.00
C THR A 42 -8.92 3.02 -0.80
N LEU A 43 -9.72 3.48 0.17
CA LEU A 43 -10.14 2.70 1.33
C LEU A 43 -11.66 2.71 1.39
N GLU A 44 -12.26 1.52 1.55
CA GLU A 44 -13.72 1.36 1.65
C GLU A 44 -14.07 0.49 2.87
N TYR A 45 -15.18 0.83 3.53
CA TYR A 45 -15.78 0.02 4.59
C TYR A 45 -17.29 0.22 4.64
N ALA A 46 -18.03 -0.77 5.13
CA ALA A 46 -19.48 -0.72 5.20
C ALA A 46 -19.98 0.18 6.33
N GLU A 47 -21.20 0.72 6.20
CA GLU A 47 -21.86 1.54 7.24
C GLU A 47 -22.01 0.81 8.57
N ASN A 48 -22.16 -0.52 8.55
CA ASN A 48 -22.23 -1.37 9.73
C ASN A 48 -20.86 -1.84 10.26
N TYR A 49 -19.76 -1.22 9.79
CA TYR A 49 -18.43 -1.46 10.32
C TYR A 49 -18.36 -1.28 11.85
N GLY A 50 -17.71 -2.22 12.51
CA GLY A 50 -17.56 -2.23 13.97
C GLY A 50 -18.72 -2.91 14.73
N HIS A 51 -19.84 -3.20 14.09
CA HIS A 51 -20.98 -3.91 14.68
C HIS A 51 -20.91 -5.42 14.45
N SER A 52 -20.84 -5.84 13.19
CA SER A 52 -20.81 -7.27 12.81
C SER A 52 -19.46 -7.75 12.27
N ASN A 53 -18.68 -6.83 11.74
CA ASN A 53 -17.33 -7.08 11.22
C ASN A 53 -16.50 -5.80 11.26
N ARG A 54 -15.17 -5.94 11.06
CA ARG A 54 -14.23 -4.84 10.90
C ARG A 54 -13.43 -5.02 9.60
N ASN A 55 -14.17 -5.20 8.50
CA ASN A 55 -13.57 -5.40 7.18
C ASN A 55 -13.31 -4.06 6.51
N ILE A 56 -12.09 -3.92 5.97
CA ILE A 56 -11.63 -2.79 5.15
C ILE A 56 -11.24 -3.35 3.78
N TYR A 57 -11.62 -2.66 2.72
CA TYR A 57 -11.13 -2.91 1.37
C TYR A 57 -10.10 -1.83 1.03
N LEU A 58 -8.91 -2.25 0.61
CA LEU A 58 -7.79 -1.36 0.32
C LEU A 58 -7.24 -1.62 -1.09
N ASP A 59 -7.16 -0.56 -1.89
CA ASP A 59 -6.32 -0.46 -3.07
C ASP A 59 -5.37 0.71 -2.88
N GLY A 60 -4.08 0.45 -2.73
CA GLY A 60 -3.09 1.45 -2.38
C GLY A 60 -2.26 1.09 -1.15
N GLU A 61 -1.86 2.10 -0.38
CA GLU A 61 -1.02 1.91 0.81
C GLU A 61 -1.59 2.63 2.02
N ALA A 62 -1.71 1.89 3.13
CA ALA A 62 -2.18 2.43 4.39
C ALA A 62 -1.42 1.86 5.59
N TYR A 63 -1.23 2.71 6.58
CA TYR A 63 -0.74 2.32 7.90
C TYR A 63 -1.90 2.35 8.89
N PHE A 64 -1.96 1.31 9.73
CA PHE A 64 -3.03 1.08 10.68
C PHE A 64 -2.49 1.00 12.11
N GLU A 65 -3.14 1.70 13.05
CA GLU A 65 -3.05 1.46 14.49
C GLU A 65 -4.41 0.92 14.94
N VAL A 66 -4.52 -0.40 15.00
CA VAL A 66 -5.80 -1.09 15.20
C VAL A 66 -6.21 -1.08 16.67
N ALA A 67 -7.43 -0.64 16.94
CA ALA A 67 -8.05 -0.74 18.26
C ALA A 67 -8.20 -2.21 18.68
N LYS A 68 -7.82 -2.52 19.95
CA LYS A 68 -7.93 -3.89 20.47
C LYS A 68 -9.37 -4.34 20.58
N ASN A 69 -9.70 -5.41 19.88
CA ASN A 69 -10.96 -6.12 20.04
C ASN A 69 -10.74 -7.58 19.67
N LYS A 70 -10.73 -8.49 20.65
CA LYS A 70 -10.47 -9.92 20.44
C LYS A 70 -11.66 -10.65 19.83
N ASP A 71 -12.86 -10.15 20.09
CA ASP A 71 -14.11 -10.80 19.67
C ASP A 71 -14.43 -10.50 18.20
N LEU A 72 -13.91 -9.36 17.67
CA LEU A 72 -14.14 -8.93 16.31
C LEU A 72 -12.80 -8.56 15.62
N PRO A 73 -12.13 -9.49 14.95
CA PRO A 73 -10.87 -9.24 14.26
C PRO A 73 -10.99 -8.14 13.20
N PHE A 74 -9.94 -7.33 13.08
CA PHE A 74 -9.79 -6.34 12.00
C PHE A 74 -9.21 -7.04 10.76
N VAL A 75 -9.82 -6.86 9.58
CA VAL A 75 -9.41 -7.51 8.35
C VAL A 75 -9.25 -6.48 7.23
N VAL A 76 -8.06 -6.39 6.64
CA VAL A 76 -7.81 -5.62 5.41
C VAL A 76 -7.82 -6.59 4.24
N LYS A 77 -8.75 -6.39 3.31
CA LYS A 77 -8.85 -7.10 2.03
C LYS A 77 -8.20 -6.26 0.95
N ALA A 78 -7.09 -6.72 0.39
CA ALA A 78 -6.26 -5.92 -0.50
C ALA A 78 -5.70 -6.74 -1.66
N ASN A 79 -6.21 -6.49 -2.88
CA ASN A 79 -5.64 -6.94 -4.16
C ASN A 79 -5.03 -8.36 -4.21
N GLY A 80 -5.68 -9.34 -3.59
CA GLY A 80 -5.26 -10.75 -3.59
C GLY A 80 -4.72 -11.28 -2.27
N ILE A 81 -4.68 -10.46 -1.22
CA ILE A 81 -4.36 -10.87 0.16
C ILE A 81 -5.41 -10.38 1.15
N ASP A 82 -5.65 -11.18 2.17
CA ASP A 82 -6.35 -10.79 3.38
C ASP A 82 -5.34 -10.64 4.53
N VAL A 83 -5.39 -9.51 5.23
CA VAL A 83 -4.51 -9.20 6.36
C VAL A 83 -5.36 -9.07 7.62
N LYS A 84 -5.19 -10.01 8.56
CA LYS A 84 -5.97 -10.09 9.79
C LYS A 84 -5.16 -9.64 10.99
N ALA A 85 -5.72 -8.75 11.80
CA ALA A 85 -5.04 -8.11 12.92
C ALA A 85 -5.93 -8.04 14.17
N ILE A 86 -5.28 -8.05 15.36
CA ILE A 86 -5.94 -7.87 16.67
C ILE A 86 -5.09 -6.93 17.52
N GLY A 87 -5.41 -5.62 17.50
CA GLY A 87 -4.71 -4.63 18.32
C GLY A 87 -3.24 -4.48 17.95
N THR A 88 -2.94 -4.15 16.71
CA THR A 88 -1.62 -4.16 16.08
C THR A 88 -1.32 -2.84 15.39
N ALA A 89 -0.03 -2.54 15.20
CA ALA A 89 0.42 -1.48 14.31
C ALA A 89 1.14 -2.11 13.10
N PHE A 90 0.63 -1.86 11.90
CA PHE A 90 1.15 -2.43 10.65
C PHE A 90 0.88 -1.55 9.44
N ASN A 91 1.63 -1.77 8.36
CA ASN A 91 1.45 -1.13 7.06
C ASN A 91 1.08 -2.18 6.02
N VAL A 92 0.17 -1.85 5.12
CA VAL A 92 -0.14 -2.64 3.92
C VAL A 92 0.10 -1.77 2.71
N SER A 93 0.98 -2.22 1.80
CA SER A 93 1.17 -1.63 0.48
C SER A 93 0.67 -2.64 -0.56
N ALA A 94 -0.45 -2.33 -1.18
CA ALA A 94 -1.19 -3.24 -2.04
C ALA A 94 -1.83 -2.53 -3.23
N TYR A 95 -1.04 -1.77 -3.99
CA TYR A 95 -1.50 -1.17 -5.24
C TYR A 95 -1.79 -2.24 -6.29
N MET A 96 -2.89 -2.07 -7.02
CA MET A 96 -3.33 -3.04 -8.02
C MET A 96 -2.27 -3.28 -9.12
N GLU A 97 -1.57 -2.23 -9.54
CA GLU A 97 -0.56 -2.28 -10.61
C GLU A 97 0.82 -2.79 -10.16
N ASP A 98 1.05 -2.97 -8.84
CA ASP A 98 2.32 -3.50 -8.34
C ASP A 98 2.37 -5.01 -8.46
N SER A 99 3.54 -5.54 -8.82
CA SER A 99 3.78 -6.98 -8.94
C SER A 99 3.90 -7.68 -7.60
N GLN A 100 4.29 -6.91 -6.57
CA GLN A 100 4.43 -7.39 -5.19
C GLN A 100 3.59 -6.54 -4.25
N LEU A 101 2.96 -7.20 -3.27
CA LEU A 101 2.28 -6.55 -2.16
C LEU A 101 3.06 -6.80 -0.88
N THR A 102 3.09 -5.82 0.01
CA THR A 102 3.81 -5.97 1.27
C THR A 102 2.93 -5.69 2.48
N THR A 103 3.14 -6.47 3.53
CA THR A 103 2.56 -6.22 4.86
C THR A 103 3.70 -6.17 5.87
N THR A 104 3.90 -5.02 6.51
CA THR A 104 4.96 -4.78 7.49
C THR A 104 4.37 -4.71 8.88
N LEU A 105 4.85 -5.52 9.82
CA LEU A 105 4.39 -5.53 11.20
C LEU A 105 5.35 -4.76 12.11
N PHE A 106 4.82 -3.77 12.85
CA PHE A 106 5.58 -2.97 13.82
C PHE A 106 5.33 -3.43 15.26
N SER A 107 4.09 -3.79 15.60
CA SER A 107 3.74 -4.30 16.94
C SER A 107 2.51 -5.20 16.89
N GLY A 108 2.46 -6.17 17.81
CA GLY A 108 1.36 -7.14 17.92
C GLY A 108 1.57 -8.37 17.05
N LYS A 109 0.51 -8.88 16.43
CA LYS A 109 0.52 -10.05 15.53
C LYS A 109 -0.41 -9.83 14.34
N VAL A 110 0.04 -10.19 13.17
CA VAL A 110 -0.73 -10.12 11.91
C VAL A 110 -0.65 -11.46 11.20
N ALA A 111 -1.79 -11.92 10.70
CA ALA A 111 -1.87 -13.04 9.78
C ALA A 111 -2.10 -12.51 8.36
N VAL A 112 -1.30 -12.97 7.41
CA VAL A 112 -1.42 -12.63 5.98
C VAL A 112 -1.78 -13.88 5.20
N GLN A 113 -2.84 -13.82 4.43
CA GLN A 113 -3.35 -14.95 3.67
C GLN A 113 -3.62 -14.55 2.21
N PRO A 114 -2.95 -15.16 1.22
CA PRO A 114 -3.36 -15.00 -0.18
C PRO A 114 -4.75 -15.60 -0.39
N THR A 115 -5.59 -14.87 -1.11
CA THR A 115 -6.98 -15.31 -1.35
C THR A 115 -7.06 -16.58 -2.17
N LEU A 116 -6.07 -16.85 -3.04
CA LEU A 116 -6.04 -18.02 -3.93
C LEU A 116 -5.52 -19.28 -3.24
N THR A 117 -4.48 -19.21 -2.41
CA THR A 117 -3.85 -20.41 -1.81
C THR A 117 -4.37 -20.75 -0.43
N LYS A 118 -4.96 -19.78 0.27
CA LYS A 118 -5.38 -19.87 1.67
C LYS A 118 -4.28 -20.28 2.66
N GLN A 119 -3.02 -20.27 2.25
CA GLN A 119 -1.88 -20.53 3.12
C GLN A 119 -1.61 -19.28 3.97
N GLU A 120 -2.00 -19.35 5.23
CA GLU A 120 -1.79 -18.26 6.19
C GLU A 120 -0.33 -18.22 6.66
N VAL A 121 0.22 -16.99 6.74
CA VAL A 121 1.53 -16.71 7.30
C VAL A 121 1.36 -15.74 8.46
N LEU A 122 1.92 -16.08 9.63
CA LEU A 122 1.94 -15.21 10.80
C LEU A 122 3.21 -14.37 10.80
N LEU A 123 3.05 -13.06 11.02
CA LEU A 123 4.15 -12.13 11.21
C LEU A 123 4.39 -11.85 12.69
N GLU A 124 5.66 -11.79 13.05
CA GLU A 124 6.19 -11.24 14.29
C GLU A 124 6.61 -9.78 14.08
N PRO A 125 6.70 -8.95 15.13
CA PRO A 125 7.20 -7.58 15.02
C PRO A 125 8.56 -7.51 14.32
N ASN A 126 8.73 -6.52 13.46
CA ASN A 126 9.90 -6.34 12.59
C ASN A 126 10.03 -7.42 11.48
N GLN A 127 8.92 -7.95 11.02
CA GLN A 127 8.87 -8.78 9.82
C GLN A 127 7.99 -8.14 8.74
N VAL A 128 8.29 -8.52 7.50
CA VAL A 128 7.53 -8.13 6.31
C VAL A 128 7.12 -9.38 5.55
N ALA A 129 5.82 -9.52 5.27
CA ALA A 129 5.34 -10.46 4.27
C ALA A 129 5.40 -9.79 2.89
N VAL A 130 6.09 -10.40 1.95
CA VAL A 130 6.15 -9.99 0.54
C VAL A 130 5.39 -11.02 -0.28
N TYR A 131 4.24 -10.62 -0.82
CA TYR A 131 3.44 -11.46 -1.71
C TYR A 131 3.75 -11.15 -3.17
N ASP A 132 4.28 -12.11 -3.90
CA ASP A 132 4.50 -12.05 -5.33
C ASP A 132 3.25 -12.55 -6.07
N LYS A 133 2.56 -11.65 -6.76
CA LYS A 133 1.34 -11.95 -7.51
C LYS A 133 1.57 -12.96 -8.64
N SER A 134 2.72 -12.89 -9.29
CA SER A 134 3.02 -13.76 -10.44
C SER A 134 3.26 -15.21 -10.03
N ARG A 135 3.85 -15.40 -8.85
CA ARG A 135 4.18 -16.71 -8.29
C ARG A 135 3.13 -17.21 -7.32
N ASN A 136 2.20 -16.35 -6.91
CA ASN A 136 1.20 -16.60 -5.87
C ASN A 136 1.84 -17.12 -4.57
N LYS A 137 2.96 -16.51 -4.16
CA LYS A 137 3.78 -16.94 -3.02
C LYS A 137 4.06 -15.78 -2.07
N ILE A 138 3.99 -16.07 -0.77
CA ILE A 138 4.44 -15.16 0.28
C ILE A 138 5.84 -15.59 0.75
N GLU A 139 6.73 -14.62 0.88
CA GLU A 139 8.00 -14.75 1.58
C GLU A 139 8.01 -13.81 2.79
N VAL A 140 8.56 -14.28 3.92
CA VAL A 140 8.74 -13.45 5.12
C VAL A 140 10.20 -13.05 5.19
N VAL A 141 10.44 -11.73 5.27
CA VAL A 141 11.77 -11.15 5.38
C VAL A 141 11.87 -10.25 6.61
N PRO A 142 13.07 -10.05 7.18
CA PRO A 142 13.27 -9.10 8.25
C PRO A 142 12.90 -7.68 7.78
N TYR A 143 12.32 -6.89 8.69
CA TYR A 143 12.05 -5.48 8.46
C TYR A 143 13.35 -4.67 8.55
N ASP A 144 13.73 -4.02 7.46
CA ASP A 144 14.71 -2.95 7.50
C ASP A 144 14.00 -1.61 7.63
N LYS A 145 14.31 -0.88 8.71
CA LYS A 145 13.73 0.45 8.99
C LYS A 145 13.95 1.46 7.85
N LYS A 146 14.94 1.21 7.00
CA LYS A 146 15.26 2.08 5.86
C LYS A 146 14.33 1.85 4.66
N LEU A 147 13.56 0.74 4.63
CA LEU A 147 12.86 0.29 3.43
C LEU A 147 11.34 0.45 3.46
N PHE A 148 10.72 0.30 4.63
CA PHE A 148 9.27 0.13 4.71
C PHE A 148 8.61 1.21 5.54
N ALA A 149 7.46 1.70 5.05
CA ALA A 149 6.59 2.67 5.73
C ALA A 149 7.27 4.01 6.13
N GLN A 150 8.39 4.36 5.50
CA GLN A 150 9.08 5.62 5.75
C GLN A 150 8.28 6.84 5.30
N TRP A 151 7.31 6.64 4.42
CA TRP A 151 6.45 7.69 3.91
C TRP A 151 5.71 8.48 5.02
N ARG A 152 5.38 7.85 6.15
CA ARG A 152 4.82 8.55 7.33
C ARG A 152 5.84 9.51 7.97
N GLY A 153 7.10 9.14 7.97
CA GLY A 153 8.22 9.96 8.45
C GLY A 153 8.65 11.06 7.48
N GLY A 154 7.99 11.16 6.33
CA GLY A 154 8.31 12.17 5.32
C GLY A 154 9.49 11.79 4.42
N PHE A 155 9.77 10.50 4.26
CA PHE A 155 10.84 10.01 3.40
C PHE A 155 10.31 9.13 2.26
N LEU A 156 11.01 9.19 1.14
CA LEU A 156 10.88 8.33 -0.02
C LEU A 156 12.20 7.56 -0.17
N SER A 157 12.19 6.26 0.10
CA SER A 157 13.40 5.43 0.15
C SER A 157 13.32 4.26 -0.81
N PHE A 158 14.44 3.99 -1.47
CA PHE A 158 14.64 2.90 -2.41
C PHE A 158 15.86 2.08 -1.99
N GLU A 159 15.78 0.77 -2.02
CA GLU A 159 16.91 -0.12 -1.75
C GLU A 159 16.97 -1.22 -2.79
N MET A 160 18.02 -1.20 -3.62
CA MET A 160 18.19 -2.13 -4.73
C MET A 160 16.90 -2.33 -5.56
N MET A 161 16.06 -1.28 -5.61
CA MET A 161 14.76 -1.30 -6.27
C MET A 161 14.93 -1.12 -7.78
N TYR A 162 14.14 -1.83 -8.56
CA TYR A 162 14.12 -1.64 -10.02
C TYR A 162 13.61 -0.25 -10.38
N LEU A 163 14.21 0.36 -11.40
CA LEU A 163 13.84 1.72 -11.84
C LEU A 163 12.36 1.81 -12.24
N GLN A 164 11.78 0.76 -12.81
CA GLN A 164 10.34 0.71 -13.11
C GLN A 164 9.46 0.84 -11.87
N ASP A 165 9.89 0.31 -10.73
CA ASP A 165 9.11 0.38 -9.49
C ASP A 165 9.35 1.73 -8.79
N ILE A 166 10.57 2.27 -8.90
CA ILE A 166 10.89 3.65 -8.46
C ILE A 166 10.04 4.66 -9.22
N THR A 167 9.94 4.56 -10.55
CA THR A 167 9.14 5.52 -11.34
C THR A 167 7.65 5.45 -11.00
N LYS A 168 7.08 4.29 -10.68
CA LYS A 168 5.71 4.18 -10.17
C LYS A 168 5.52 4.92 -8.84
N LEU A 169 6.48 4.77 -7.90
CA LEU A 169 6.46 5.52 -6.65
C LEU A 169 6.55 7.03 -6.88
N LEU A 170 7.39 7.48 -7.83
CA LEU A 170 7.49 8.88 -8.20
C LEU A 170 6.21 9.39 -8.86
N GLU A 171 5.56 8.61 -9.75
CA GLU A 171 4.27 8.95 -10.35
C GLU A 171 3.16 9.15 -9.33
N ARG A 172 3.17 8.35 -8.24
CA ARG A 172 2.19 8.47 -7.14
C ARG A 172 2.43 9.70 -6.27
N ASN A 173 3.69 10.09 -6.07
CA ASN A 173 4.06 11.22 -5.21
C ASN A 173 4.10 12.57 -5.94
N TYR A 174 4.44 12.54 -7.24
CA TYR A 174 4.61 13.75 -8.05
C TYR A 174 3.71 13.67 -9.28
N ASN A 175 2.71 14.33 -9.43
CA ASN A 175 1.73 14.28 -10.53
C ASN A 175 2.36 14.23 -11.95
N VAL A 176 3.13 13.20 -12.24
CA VAL A 176 3.88 12.97 -13.50
C VAL A 176 3.61 11.58 -14.06
N VAL A 177 4.07 11.35 -15.30
CA VAL A 177 4.03 10.05 -15.99
C VAL A 177 5.43 9.75 -16.54
N PHE A 178 5.92 8.53 -16.32
CA PHE A 178 7.18 8.08 -16.88
C PHE A 178 6.99 7.25 -18.15
N ARG A 179 7.82 7.52 -19.15
CA ARG A 179 7.93 6.73 -20.38
C ARG A 179 9.37 6.29 -20.59
N TYR A 180 9.54 5.10 -21.11
CA TYR A 180 10.85 4.50 -21.36
C TYR A 180 11.04 4.32 -22.86
N GLU A 181 12.09 4.90 -23.43
CA GLU A 181 12.50 4.64 -24.82
C GLU A 181 13.16 3.26 -24.93
N ASN A 182 13.90 2.84 -23.88
CA ASN A 182 14.55 1.52 -23.84
C ASN A 182 14.01 0.69 -22.66
N GLN A 183 13.41 -0.46 -22.95
CA GLN A 183 12.84 -1.34 -21.94
C GLN A 183 13.88 -1.97 -21.00
N GLY A 184 15.14 -2.10 -21.44
CA GLY A 184 16.25 -2.62 -20.63
C GLY A 184 16.54 -1.75 -19.41
N ILE A 185 16.35 -0.44 -19.51
CA ILE A 185 16.57 0.53 -18.44
C ILE A 185 15.66 0.27 -17.23
N LYS A 186 14.47 -0.27 -17.44
CA LYS A 186 13.52 -0.63 -16.37
C LYS A 186 14.12 -1.55 -15.30
N LYS A 187 15.10 -2.38 -15.70
CA LYS A 187 15.75 -3.38 -14.84
C LYS A 187 16.96 -2.83 -14.08
N LEU A 188 17.38 -1.60 -14.33
CA LEU A 188 18.41 -0.96 -13.51
C LEU A 188 17.93 -0.86 -12.07
N ARG A 189 18.87 -1.03 -11.14
CA ARG A 189 18.60 -0.93 -9.71
C ARG A 189 19.22 0.32 -9.14
N PHE A 190 18.53 0.91 -8.18
CA PHE A 190 18.99 2.10 -7.49
C PHE A 190 18.65 2.00 -6.00
N SER A 191 19.53 2.55 -5.16
CA SER A 191 19.32 2.77 -3.74
C SER A 191 19.48 4.25 -3.41
N GLY A 192 18.58 4.80 -2.64
CA GLY A 192 18.62 6.18 -2.20
C GLY A 192 17.47 6.51 -1.26
N SER A 193 17.61 7.61 -0.53
CA SER A 193 16.56 8.12 0.36
C SER A 193 16.45 9.62 0.20
N PHE A 194 15.23 10.11 0.02
CA PHE A 194 14.88 11.49 -0.24
C PHE A 194 13.81 11.95 0.74
N ARG A 195 13.70 13.23 1.00
CA ARG A 195 12.56 13.78 1.71
C ARG A 195 11.35 13.87 0.76
N ASN A 196 10.15 13.67 1.26
CA ASN A 196 8.93 13.75 0.45
C ASN A 196 8.66 15.11 -0.20
N ASN A 197 9.36 16.17 0.25
CA ASN A 197 9.26 17.52 -0.28
C ASN A 197 10.45 17.93 -1.17
N GLU A 198 11.35 16.99 -1.48
CA GLU A 198 12.43 17.27 -2.44
C GLU A 198 11.86 17.46 -3.85
N ASP A 199 12.48 18.33 -4.63
CA ASP A 199 12.08 18.54 -6.02
C ASP A 199 12.35 17.27 -6.84
N LEU A 200 11.39 16.90 -7.69
CA LEU A 200 11.53 15.73 -8.56
C LEU A 200 12.78 15.79 -9.44
N SER A 201 13.17 17.00 -9.88
CA SER A 201 14.37 17.20 -10.70
C SER A 201 15.66 16.86 -9.92
N GLU A 202 15.71 17.13 -8.62
CA GLU A 202 16.83 16.76 -7.76
C GLU A 202 16.92 15.23 -7.62
N ILE A 203 15.80 14.57 -7.35
CA ILE A 203 15.73 13.09 -7.29
C ILE A 203 16.19 12.47 -8.61
N LEU A 204 15.69 12.96 -9.73
CA LEU A 204 16.06 12.47 -11.07
C LEU A 204 17.54 12.71 -11.39
N ASN A 205 18.14 13.83 -10.96
CA ASN A 205 19.55 14.09 -11.13
C ASN A 205 20.42 13.12 -10.32
N VAL A 206 20.03 12.78 -9.10
CA VAL A 206 20.73 11.78 -8.29
C VAL A 206 20.63 10.40 -8.94
N ILE A 207 19.45 9.99 -9.39
CA ILE A 207 19.26 8.73 -10.12
C ILE A 207 20.11 8.69 -11.39
N LYS A 208 20.08 9.76 -12.19
CA LYS A 208 20.92 9.92 -13.41
C LYS A 208 22.40 9.73 -13.11
N THR A 209 22.91 10.42 -12.08
CA THR A 209 24.34 10.37 -11.73
C THR A 209 24.79 8.98 -11.32
N ASN A 210 23.93 8.23 -10.63
CA ASN A 210 24.28 6.91 -10.10
C ASN A 210 24.03 5.76 -11.10
N THR A 211 23.07 5.93 -12.02
CA THR A 211 22.67 4.86 -12.95
C THR A 211 23.12 5.08 -14.40
N GLY A 212 23.55 6.30 -14.73
CA GLY A 212 23.94 6.70 -16.09
C GLY A 212 22.77 6.92 -17.05
N ILE A 213 21.50 6.86 -16.58
CA ILE A 213 20.35 7.16 -17.42
C ILE A 213 20.36 8.62 -17.89
N ARG A 214 19.70 8.86 -19.01
CA ARG A 214 19.34 10.20 -19.46
C ARG A 214 17.84 10.37 -19.37
N TYR A 215 17.37 11.58 -19.13
CA TYR A 215 15.93 11.86 -19.11
C TYR A 215 15.62 13.23 -19.74
N GLN A 216 14.38 13.37 -20.17
CA GLN A 216 13.83 14.63 -20.70
C GLN A 216 12.47 14.87 -20.07
N ILE A 217 12.25 16.09 -19.56
CA ILE A 217 10.97 16.50 -18.98
C ILE A 217 10.17 17.22 -20.08
N LEU A 218 8.98 16.70 -20.37
CA LEU A 218 8.02 17.23 -21.34
C LEU A 218 6.71 17.50 -20.63
N LYS A 219 6.58 18.67 -20.00
CA LYS A 219 5.45 19.03 -19.12
C LYS A 219 5.36 18.05 -17.93
N ASP A 220 4.30 17.25 -17.88
CA ASP A 220 4.02 16.22 -16.89
C ASP A 220 4.59 14.83 -17.25
N THR A 221 5.18 14.69 -18.43
CA THR A 221 5.76 13.43 -18.91
C THR A 221 7.29 13.46 -18.83
N ILE A 222 7.87 12.42 -18.21
CA ILE A 222 9.33 12.23 -18.12
C ILE A 222 9.72 11.05 -18.99
N VAL A 223 10.53 11.32 -20.01
CA VAL A 223 11.03 10.29 -20.92
C VAL A 223 12.43 9.85 -20.48
N ILE A 224 12.59 8.58 -20.13
CA ILE A 224 13.86 7.96 -19.75
C ILE A 224 14.50 7.30 -20.98
N LYS A 225 15.78 7.63 -21.24
CA LYS A 225 16.56 7.25 -22.42
C LYS A 225 17.79 6.45 -22.04
#